data_9f3adb9ca2f5cd6f464bc4b6a8c8079b
#
_entry.id   9f3adb9ca2f5cd6f464bc4b6a8c8079b
#
_cell.length_a   1.000
_cell.length_b   1.000
_cell.length_c   1.000
_cell.angle_alpha   90.00
_cell.angle_beta   90.00
_cell.angle_gamma   90.00
#
_symmetry.space_group_name_H-M   'P 1'
#
loop_
_entity.id
_entity.type
_entity.pdbx_description
1 polymer ?
#
loop_
_entity_poly.entity_id
_entity_poly.type
_entity_poly.pdbx_seq_one_letter_code
_entity_poly.pdbx_strand_id
1 'polypeptide(L)'
;MKILIGKTAGFCYGVKRAVEGAENEIKNSKTPVYCLGEIVHNKQVVEDLKNKGITFVEDINSAKGTTIIRAHGVPKEIYEKAQQKNIELKDYTCPNVLKIHKIAEEYAKKGYFIILCGSKKHPENLGTISHCSKNSYIIEKEDDALKALERLEKTEIKKLLVISQT
;
A
#
# COMPACT_ATOMS: atom_id res chain seq x y z
N MET A 1 -7.12 13.92 39.58
CA MET A 1 -6.83 14.03 38.14
C MET A 1 -7.96 13.38 37.37
N LYS A 2 -8.56 14.07 36.40
CA LYS A 2 -9.64 13.51 35.54
C LYS A 2 -9.05 13.17 34.17
N ILE A 3 -9.14 11.89 33.76
CA ILE A 3 -8.69 11.44 32.44
C ILE A 3 -9.92 11.24 31.56
N LEU A 4 -9.91 11.86 30.37
CA LEU A 4 -10.97 11.71 29.37
C LEU A 4 -10.36 11.00 28.15
N ILE A 5 -10.97 9.89 27.75
CA ILE A 5 -10.58 9.15 26.55
C ILE A 5 -11.61 9.47 25.46
N GLY A 6 -11.13 9.89 24.28
CA GLY A 6 -11.98 10.14 23.13
C GLY A 6 -12.68 8.87 22.66
N LYS A 7 -13.95 8.95 22.27
CA LYS A 7 -14.75 7.79 21.81
C LYS A 7 -14.16 7.11 20.56
N THR A 8 -13.40 7.85 19.75
CA THR A 8 -12.76 7.39 18.50
C THR A 8 -11.26 7.24 18.66
N ALA A 9 -10.73 7.25 19.90
CA ALA A 9 -9.31 7.02 20.14
C ALA A 9 -8.91 5.60 19.75
N GLY A 10 -7.81 5.46 19.02
CA GLY A 10 -7.28 4.16 18.57
C GLY A 10 -6.94 4.16 17.08
N PHE A 11 -6.87 2.95 16.52
CA PHE A 11 -6.57 2.76 15.11
C PHE A 11 -7.75 3.16 14.22
N CYS A 12 -7.46 3.76 13.05
CA CYS A 12 -8.46 3.88 12.01
C CYS A 12 -8.91 2.50 11.52
N TYR A 13 -10.03 2.44 10.82
CA TYR A 13 -10.61 1.18 10.34
C TYR A 13 -9.60 0.33 9.52
N GLY A 14 -8.83 0.94 8.62
CA GLY A 14 -7.88 0.22 7.78
C GLY A 14 -6.75 -0.42 8.58
N VAL A 15 -6.18 0.32 9.55
CA VAL A 15 -5.15 -0.18 10.47
C VAL A 15 -5.70 -1.28 11.37
N LYS A 16 -6.88 -1.06 11.96
CA LYS A 16 -7.54 -2.06 12.83
C LYS A 16 -7.75 -3.38 12.09
N ARG A 17 -8.31 -3.31 10.87
CA ARG A 17 -8.54 -4.48 10.01
C ARG A 17 -7.24 -5.24 9.72
N ALA A 18 -6.15 -4.53 9.43
CA ALA A 18 -4.86 -5.17 9.12
C ALA A 18 -4.26 -5.87 10.34
N VAL A 19 -4.30 -5.23 11.51
CA VAL A 19 -3.76 -5.80 12.76
C VAL A 19 -4.58 -7.01 13.21
N GLU A 20 -5.91 -6.89 13.28
CA GLU A 20 -6.80 -8.00 13.64
C GLU A 20 -6.70 -9.16 12.64
N GLY A 21 -6.57 -8.84 11.35
CA GLY A 21 -6.35 -9.81 10.31
C GLY A 21 -5.04 -10.58 10.49
N ALA A 22 -3.96 -9.88 10.80
CA ALA A 22 -2.67 -10.50 11.07
C ALA A 22 -2.72 -11.45 12.28
N GLU A 23 -3.38 -11.03 13.36
CA GLU A 23 -3.57 -11.89 14.54
C GLU A 23 -4.42 -13.13 14.23
N ASN A 24 -5.41 -13.00 13.37
CA ASN A 24 -6.23 -14.13 12.93
C ASN A 24 -5.44 -15.11 12.07
N GLU A 25 -4.57 -14.60 11.17
CA GLU A 25 -3.71 -15.48 10.36
C GLU A 25 -2.72 -16.25 11.24
N ILE A 26 -2.12 -15.64 12.27
CA ILE A 26 -1.25 -16.34 13.22
C ILE A 26 -1.98 -17.52 13.88
N LYS A 27 -3.25 -17.32 14.27
CA LYS A 27 -4.05 -18.34 14.97
C LYS A 27 -4.50 -19.48 14.06
N ASN A 28 -4.76 -19.20 12.80
CA ASN A 28 -5.47 -20.12 11.90
C ASN A 28 -4.60 -20.70 10.80
N SER A 29 -3.45 -20.09 10.48
CA SER A 29 -2.56 -20.58 9.43
C SER A 29 -1.89 -21.89 9.84
N LYS A 30 -1.84 -22.82 8.88
CA LYS A 30 -1.08 -24.08 9.01
C LYS A 30 0.37 -23.94 8.59
N THR A 31 0.74 -22.81 8.04
CA THR A 31 2.08 -22.50 7.55
C THR A 31 2.64 -21.30 8.29
N PRO A 32 3.96 -21.06 8.28
CA PRO A 32 4.55 -19.85 8.83
C PRO A 32 3.91 -18.60 8.21
N VAL A 33 3.65 -17.58 9.04
CA VAL A 33 3.02 -16.33 8.62
C VAL A 33 4.08 -15.27 8.40
N TYR A 34 4.08 -14.71 7.22
CA TYR A 34 4.95 -13.60 6.82
C TYR A 34 4.14 -12.32 6.63
N CYS A 35 4.77 -11.18 6.82
CA CYS A 35 4.21 -9.88 6.43
C CYS A 35 5.21 -9.13 5.56
N LEU A 36 4.77 -8.65 4.40
CA LEU A 36 5.61 -7.91 3.47
C LEU A 36 5.70 -6.44 3.91
N GLY A 37 6.85 -6.11 4.52
CA GLY A 37 7.08 -4.86 5.22
C GLY A 37 6.29 -4.73 6.53
N GLU A 38 6.50 -3.65 7.29
CA GLU A 38 5.79 -3.40 8.54
C GLU A 38 4.28 -3.21 8.29
N ILE A 39 3.45 -3.92 9.04
CA ILE A 39 2.00 -3.92 8.84
C ILE A 39 1.39 -2.53 9.03
N VAL A 40 1.94 -1.77 9.96
CA VAL A 40 1.59 -0.37 10.28
C VAL A 40 2.85 0.35 10.77
N HIS A 41 2.85 1.69 10.67
CA HIS A 41 3.95 2.51 11.19
C HIS A 41 3.83 2.70 12.72
N ASN A 42 3.85 1.59 13.46
CA ASN A 42 3.82 1.58 14.92
C ASN A 42 4.72 0.46 15.44
N LYS A 43 5.88 0.83 15.98
CA LYS A 43 6.91 -0.12 16.44
C LYS A 43 6.40 -1.10 17.49
N GLN A 44 5.55 -0.63 18.43
CA GLN A 44 4.97 -1.48 19.48
C GLN A 44 4.12 -2.60 18.86
N VAL A 45 3.25 -2.25 17.92
CA VAL A 45 2.39 -3.22 17.22
C VAL A 45 3.21 -4.21 16.40
N VAL A 46 4.23 -3.73 15.71
CA VAL A 46 5.14 -4.58 14.93
C VAL A 46 5.85 -5.59 15.84
N GLU A 47 6.38 -5.14 16.97
CA GLU A 47 7.07 -6.00 17.93
C GLU A 47 6.12 -7.02 18.57
N ASP A 48 4.90 -6.60 18.96
CA ASP A 48 3.88 -7.51 19.48
C ASP A 48 3.51 -8.62 18.48
N LEU A 49 3.33 -8.27 17.21
CA LEU A 49 3.02 -9.26 16.17
C LEU A 49 4.20 -10.18 15.87
N LYS A 50 5.42 -9.67 15.93
CA LYS A 50 6.64 -10.46 15.80
C LYS A 50 6.76 -11.49 16.93
N ASN A 51 6.52 -11.06 18.17
CA ASN A 51 6.50 -11.94 19.32
C ASN A 51 5.37 -12.99 19.27
N LYS A 52 4.27 -12.69 18.56
CA LYS A 52 3.18 -13.64 18.29
C LYS A 52 3.47 -14.60 17.11
N GLY A 53 4.57 -14.43 16.39
CA GLY A 53 5.03 -15.38 15.38
C GLY A 53 4.97 -14.90 13.92
N ILE A 54 4.75 -13.61 13.65
CA ILE A 54 4.89 -13.06 12.29
C ILE A 54 6.36 -12.81 11.97
N THR A 55 6.78 -13.24 10.80
CA THR A 55 8.09 -12.88 10.22
C THR A 55 7.90 -11.74 9.22
N PHE A 56 8.48 -10.58 9.53
CA PHE A 56 8.49 -9.44 8.61
C PHE A 56 9.61 -9.61 7.58
N VAL A 57 9.27 -9.44 6.29
CA VAL A 57 10.20 -9.54 5.16
C VAL A 57 10.04 -8.34 4.24
N GLU A 58 11.14 -7.90 3.64
CA GLU A 58 11.11 -6.78 2.69
C GLU A 58 10.86 -7.23 1.24
N ASP A 59 11.17 -8.49 0.93
CA ASP A 59 11.00 -9.07 -0.40
C ASP A 59 10.10 -10.30 -0.33
N ILE A 60 9.11 -10.37 -1.23
CA ILE A 60 8.22 -11.52 -1.40
C ILE A 60 8.99 -12.83 -1.66
N ASN A 61 10.19 -12.74 -2.22
CA ASN A 61 11.04 -13.90 -2.46
C ASN A 61 11.52 -14.59 -1.17
N SER A 62 11.51 -13.88 -0.06
CA SER A 62 11.90 -14.40 1.27
C SER A 62 10.74 -15.06 2.02
N ALA A 63 9.51 -14.91 1.53
CA ALA A 63 8.34 -15.53 2.13
C ALA A 63 8.19 -16.99 1.66
N LYS A 64 7.85 -17.89 2.59
CA LYS A 64 7.72 -19.34 2.33
C LYS A 64 6.39 -19.92 2.84
N GLY A 65 5.38 -19.07 3.04
CA GLY A 65 4.09 -19.49 3.58
C GLY A 65 3.02 -18.43 3.35
N THR A 66 2.01 -18.42 4.23
CA THR A 66 0.96 -17.40 4.18
C THR A 66 1.57 -16.01 4.34
N THR A 67 1.36 -15.14 3.37
CA THR A 67 1.99 -13.81 3.33
C THR A 67 0.95 -12.72 3.37
N ILE A 68 1.06 -11.85 4.37
CA ILE A 68 0.17 -10.71 4.59
C ILE A 68 0.66 -9.52 3.78
N ILE A 69 -0.27 -8.91 3.03
CA ILE A 69 -0.10 -7.57 2.47
C ILE A 69 -0.64 -6.56 3.48
N ARG A 70 0.20 -5.61 3.86
CA ARG A 70 -0.07 -4.56 4.84
C ARG A 70 -1.11 -3.54 4.38
N ALA A 71 -1.58 -2.70 5.32
CA ALA A 71 -2.61 -1.68 5.08
C ALA A 71 -2.27 -0.69 3.94
N HIS A 72 -0.99 -0.41 3.70
CA HIS A 72 -0.52 0.50 2.64
C HIS A 72 -0.62 -0.07 1.21
N GLY A 73 -0.88 -1.37 1.07
CA GLY A 73 -0.80 -2.06 -0.21
C GLY A 73 0.63 -2.31 -0.69
N VAL A 74 0.72 -2.89 -1.86
CA VAL A 74 1.97 -3.23 -2.53
C VAL A 74 1.87 -2.96 -4.03
N PRO A 75 2.99 -2.82 -4.75
CA PRO A 75 3.00 -2.77 -6.21
C PRO A 75 2.37 -4.01 -6.85
N LYS A 76 1.77 -3.82 -8.04
CA LYS A 76 1.05 -4.85 -8.79
C LYS A 76 1.91 -6.08 -9.07
N GLU A 77 3.18 -5.89 -9.32
CA GLU A 77 4.15 -6.95 -9.60
C GLU A 77 4.32 -7.94 -8.42
N ILE A 78 3.98 -7.53 -7.21
CA ILE A 78 4.05 -8.42 -6.03
C ILE A 78 2.98 -9.51 -6.12
N TYR A 79 1.78 -9.18 -6.59
CA TYR A 79 0.71 -10.17 -6.78
C TYR A 79 1.10 -11.18 -7.86
N GLU A 80 1.70 -10.72 -8.96
CA GLU A 80 2.17 -11.57 -10.05
C GLU A 80 3.29 -12.52 -9.58
N LYS A 81 4.28 -12.00 -8.83
CA LYS A 81 5.36 -12.81 -8.25
C LYS A 81 4.85 -13.85 -7.25
N ALA A 82 3.88 -13.48 -6.41
CA ALA A 82 3.28 -14.40 -5.46
C ALA A 82 2.55 -15.54 -6.17
N GLN A 83 1.80 -15.23 -7.23
CA GLN A 83 1.11 -16.22 -8.04
C GLN A 83 2.10 -17.19 -8.70
N GLN A 84 3.18 -16.68 -9.31
CA GLN A 84 4.22 -17.51 -9.94
C GLN A 84 4.90 -18.47 -8.95
N LYS A 85 4.98 -18.09 -7.69
CA LYS A 85 5.62 -18.86 -6.62
C LYS A 85 4.64 -19.68 -5.77
N ASN A 86 3.35 -19.66 -6.10
CA ASN A 86 2.30 -20.31 -5.32
C ASN A 86 2.29 -19.86 -3.83
N ILE A 87 2.62 -18.57 -3.57
CA ILE A 87 2.54 -17.98 -2.23
C ILE A 87 1.09 -17.58 -1.96
N GLU A 88 0.53 -18.04 -0.85
CA GLU A 88 -0.80 -17.62 -0.42
C GLU A 88 -0.74 -16.18 0.12
N LEU A 89 -1.45 -15.26 -0.55
CA LEU A 89 -1.56 -13.87 -0.11
C LEU A 89 -2.83 -13.62 0.69
N LYS A 90 -2.68 -12.95 1.83
CA LYS A 90 -3.78 -12.39 2.63
C LYS A 90 -3.72 -10.88 2.54
N ASP A 91 -4.58 -10.31 1.71
CA ASP A 91 -4.54 -8.87 1.41
C ASP A 91 -5.36 -8.06 2.41
N TYR A 92 -4.65 -7.34 3.28
CA TYR A 92 -5.22 -6.40 4.23
C TYR A 92 -5.02 -4.94 3.83
N THR A 93 -4.76 -4.66 2.55
CA THR A 93 -4.71 -3.29 2.02
C THR A 93 -5.97 -2.53 2.42
N CYS A 94 -5.78 -1.30 2.90
CA CYS A 94 -6.90 -0.44 3.29
C CYS A 94 -7.87 -0.24 2.12
N PRO A 95 -9.20 -0.37 2.33
CA PRO A 95 -10.18 -0.17 1.26
C PRO A 95 -10.08 1.20 0.57
N ASN A 96 -9.68 2.26 1.29
CA ASN A 96 -9.45 3.57 0.70
C ASN A 96 -8.27 3.54 -0.28
N VAL A 97 -7.16 2.87 0.08
CA VAL A 97 -6.01 2.67 -0.80
C VAL A 97 -6.41 1.87 -2.04
N LEU A 98 -7.14 0.75 -1.87
CA LEU A 98 -7.66 -0.05 -2.99
C LEU A 98 -8.58 0.77 -3.92
N LYS A 99 -9.36 1.69 -3.37
CA LYS A 99 -10.19 2.60 -4.17
C LYS A 99 -9.33 3.52 -5.04
N ILE A 100 -8.25 4.08 -4.50
CA ILE A 100 -7.31 4.91 -5.26
C ILE A 100 -6.61 4.08 -6.33
N HIS A 101 -6.17 2.84 -6.04
CA HIS A 101 -5.59 1.94 -7.05
C HIS A 101 -6.54 1.71 -8.23
N LYS A 102 -7.83 1.45 -7.95
CA LYS A 102 -8.86 1.25 -9.00
C LYS A 102 -9.06 2.50 -9.85
N ILE A 103 -9.14 3.68 -9.21
CA ILE A 103 -9.26 4.96 -9.92
C ILE A 103 -8.03 5.19 -10.80
N ALA A 104 -6.83 5.00 -10.26
CA ALA A 104 -5.58 5.15 -11.01
C ALA A 104 -5.55 4.24 -12.24
N GLU A 105 -5.88 2.96 -12.08
CA GLU A 105 -5.91 1.99 -13.18
C GLU A 105 -6.97 2.33 -14.24
N GLU A 106 -8.17 2.71 -13.81
CA GLU A 106 -9.27 3.08 -14.71
C GLU A 106 -8.89 4.27 -15.60
N TYR A 107 -8.38 5.33 -14.98
CA TYR A 107 -8.02 6.54 -15.72
C TYR A 107 -6.74 6.38 -16.55
N ALA A 108 -5.80 5.54 -16.12
CA ALA A 108 -4.67 5.15 -16.94
C ALA A 108 -5.13 4.46 -18.23
N LYS A 109 -6.09 3.54 -18.15
CA LYS A 109 -6.71 2.87 -19.33
C LYS A 109 -7.46 3.85 -20.24
N LYS A 110 -8.00 4.93 -19.69
CA LYS A 110 -8.67 6.01 -20.45
C LYS A 110 -7.69 7.01 -21.08
N GLY A 111 -6.37 6.80 -20.93
CA GLY A 111 -5.33 7.62 -21.53
C GLY A 111 -5.09 8.95 -20.82
N TYR A 112 -5.38 9.06 -19.53
CA TYR A 112 -5.05 10.24 -18.73
C TYR A 112 -3.57 10.24 -18.34
N PHE A 113 -3.01 11.43 -18.21
CA PHE A 113 -1.78 11.64 -17.44
C PHE A 113 -2.15 11.71 -15.97
N ILE A 114 -1.46 10.96 -15.11
CA ILE A 114 -1.82 10.87 -13.70
C ILE A 114 -0.75 11.52 -12.83
N ILE A 115 -1.18 12.49 -12.02
CA ILE A 115 -0.35 13.09 -10.98
C ILE A 115 -0.78 12.49 -9.63
N LEU A 116 0.18 11.92 -8.92
CA LEU A 116 0.00 11.42 -7.55
C LEU A 116 0.73 12.34 -6.58
N CYS A 117 -0.02 13.03 -5.70
CA CYS A 117 0.53 13.87 -4.66
C CYS A 117 0.84 13.05 -3.41
N GLY A 118 2.12 13.02 -3.00
CA GLY A 118 2.57 12.29 -1.83
C GLY A 118 4.05 11.98 -1.85
N SER A 119 4.54 11.30 -0.80
CA SER A 119 5.96 10.96 -0.72
C SER A 119 6.37 9.89 -1.75
N LYS A 120 7.45 10.15 -2.50
CA LYS A 120 7.96 9.26 -3.54
C LYS A 120 8.37 7.88 -3.04
N LYS A 121 8.77 7.79 -1.78
CA LYS A 121 9.25 6.54 -1.16
C LYS A 121 8.20 5.84 -0.31
N HIS A 122 7.03 6.46 -0.13
CA HIS A 122 5.99 5.85 0.70
C HIS A 122 5.40 4.59 0.02
N PRO A 123 5.26 3.48 0.74
CA PRO A 123 4.76 2.23 0.17
C PRO A 123 3.43 2.33 -0.55
N GLU A 124 2.48 3.12 -0.02
CA GLU A 124 1.18 3.36 -0.64
C GLU A 124 1.33 4.00 -2.02
N ASN A 125 2.22 4.99 -2.15
CA ASN A 125 2.45 5.67 -3.42
C ASN A 125 3.15 4.78 -4.44
N LEU A 126 4.10 3.94 -3.98
CA LEU A 126 4.72 2.92 -4.84
C LEU A 126 3.69 1.88 -5.31
N GLY A 127 2.77 1.49 -4.43
CA GLY A 127 1.62 0.67 -4.79
C GLY A 127 0.74 1.35 -5.84
N THR A 128 0.28 2.57 -5.55
CA THR A 128 -0.62 3.32 -6.43
C THR A 128 -0.02 3.58 -7.79
N ILE A 129 1.26 4.02 -7.86
CA ILE A 129 1.91 4.33 -9.14
C ILE A 129 2.06 3.09 -10.04
N SER A 130 2.14 1.89 -9.48
CA SER A 130 2.20 0.64 -10.24
C SER A 130 0.90 0.33 -10.98
N HIS A 131 -0.22 0.92 -10.57
CA HIS A 131 -1.52 0.84 -11.24
C HIS A 131 -1.68 1.92 -12.33
N CYS A 132 -0.79 2.92 -12.35
CA CYS A 132 -0.76 3.94 -13.39
C CYS A 132 -0.02 3.44 -14.63
N SER A 133 -0.23 4.11 -15.77
CA SER A 133 0.60 3.92 -16.96
C SER A 133 1.94 4.65 -16.82
N LYS A 134 2.82 4.48 -17.82
CA LYS A 134 4.06 5.27 -17.94
C LYS A 134 3.84 6.79 -17.94
N ASN A 135 2.61 7.23 -18.24
CA ASN A 135 2.20 8.63 -18.25
C ASN A 135 1.69 9.04 -16.85
N SER A 136 2.57 8.94 -15.87
CA SER A 136 2.28 9.28 -14.48
C SER A 136 3.51 9.88 -13.80
N TYR A 137 3.27 10.67 -12.73
CA TYR A 137 4.33 11.31 -11.98
C TYR A 137 3.92 11.48 -10.51
N ILE A 138 4.89 11.29 -9.58
CA ILE A 138 4.67 11.56 -8.15
C ILE A 138 5.21 12.94 -7.82
N ILE A 139 4.36 13.80 -7.26
CA ILE A 139 4.71 15.14 -6.76
C ILE A 139 4.79 15.07 -5.24
N GLU A 140 5.99 15.28 -4.70
CA GLU A 140 6.24 15.37 -3.26
C GLU A 140 6.46 16.82 -2.81
N LYS A 141 6.96 17.67 -3.70
CA LYS A 141 7.25 19.07 -3.47
C LYS A 141 7.02 19.92 -4.72
N GLU A 142 7.04 21.24 -4.58
CA GLU A 142 6.73 22.19 -5.66
C GLU A 142 7.56 21.98 -6.91
N ASP A 143 8.88 21.79 -6.79
CA ASP A 143 9.76 21.53 -7.94
C ASP A 143 9.34 20.30 -8.75
N ASP A 144 8.68 19.33 -8.14
CA ASP A 144 8.20 18.15 -8.84
C ASP A 144 6.99 18.46 -9.73
N ALA A 145 6.23 19.52 -9.40
CA ALA A 145 5.09 19.95 -10.22
C ALA A 145 5.57 20.46 -11.58
N LEU A 146 6.64 21.26 -11.61
CA LEU A 146 7.25 21.75 -12.85
C LEU A 146 7.73 20.58 -13.73
N LYS A 147 8.43 19.62 -13.13
CA LYS A 147 8.90 18.41 -13.85
C LYS A 147 7.75 17.55 -14.38
N ALA A 148 6.64 17.48 -13.63
CA ALA A 148 5.44 16.76 -14.08
C ALA A 148 4.80 17.45 -15.29
N LEU A 149 4.74 18.78 -15.29
CA LEU A 149 4.25 19.58 -16.43
C LEU A 149 5.14 19.42 -17.65
N GLU A 150 6.46 19.56 -17.53
CA GLU A 150 7.41 19.32 -18.61
C GLU A 150 7.27 17.92 -19.22
N ARG A 151 6.99 16.93 -18.37
CA ARG A 151 6.77 15.56 -18.83
C ARG A 151 5.43 15.40 -19.54
N LEU A 152 4.38 16.06 -19.06
CA LEU A 152 3.07 16.08 -19.70
C LEU A 152 3.14 16.75 -21.09
N GLU A 153 3.83 17.90 -21.20
CA GLU A 153 4.00 18.65 -22.45
C GLU A 153 4.71 17.84 -23.55
N LYS A 154 5.59 16.90 -23.16
CA LYS A 154 6.24 15.97 -24.11
C LYS A 154 5.31 14.86 -24.60
N THR A 155 4.05 14.85 -24.17
CA THR A 155 3.02 13.92 -24.62
C THR A 155 1.93 14.64 -25.38
N GLU A 156 1.12 13.90 -26.15
CA GLU A 156 -0.09 14.42 -26.79
C GLU A 156 -1.32 14.37 -25.87
N ILE A 157 -1.13 14.02 -24.58
CA ILE A 157 -2.23 13.81 -23.63
C ILE A 157 -2.80 15.15 -23.20
N LYS A 158 -4.12 15.31 -23.39
CA LYS A 158 -4.89 16.51 -23.00
C LYS A 158 -5.69 16.33 -21.70
N LYS A 159 -5.66 15.14 -21.12
CA LYS A 159 -6.48 14.78 -19.95
C LYS A 159 -5.59 14.50 -18.76
N LEU A 160 -5.88 15.18 -17.65
CA LEU A 160 -5.13 15.08 -16.39
C LEU A 160 -6.02 14.55 -15.26
N LEU A 161 -5.52 13.62 -14.50
CA LEU A 161 -6.07 13.20 -13.22
C LEU A 161 -5.07 13.54 -12.12
N VAL A 162 -5.54 14.18 -11.06
CA VAL A 162 -4.75 14.38 -9.82
C VAL A 162 -5.37 13.54 -8.71
N ILE A 163 -4.56 12.72 -8.08
CA ILE A 163 -4.91 11.93 -6.91
C ILE A 163 -3.90 12.16 -5.80
N SER A 164 -4.25 11.85 -4.57
CA SER A 164 -3.36 12.01 -3.42
C SER A 164 -3.24 10.73 -2.61
N GLN A 165 -2.14 10.62 -1.90
CA GLN A 165 -1.97 9.66 -0.82
C GLN A 165 -3.11 9.81 0.21
N THR A 166 -3.61 8.69 0.76
CA THR A 166 -4.70 8.66 1.75
C THR A 166 -4.27 9.11 3.14
#